data_a8c50fe25113728f87050788d633e13f
#
_entry.id   a8c50fe25113728f87050788d633e13f
#
_cell.length_a   1.000
_cell.length_b   1.000
_cell.length_c   1.000
_cell.angle_alpha   90.00
_cell.angle_beta   90.00
_cell.angle_gamma   90.00
#
_symmetry.space_group_name_H-M   'P 1'
#
loop_
_entity.id
_entity.type
_entity.pdbx_description
1 polymer ?
#
loop_
_entity_poly.entity_id
_entity_poly.type
_entity_poly.pdbx_seq_one_letter_code
_entity_poly.pdbx_strand_id
1 'polypeptide(L)'
;MRIVCTKSNLVKGVSIVSKAVPSKTTMPILECILVDASTDVIKLTANDMELGIETRIEGDILERGIIALNAKIFSEIVRKLPDSDVVIETTSDNQTLITCEKAKFNIAAQSGEDFSYLPVIELSLIHI
;
A
#
# COMPACT_ATOMS: atom_id res chain seq x y z
N MET A 1 -9.76 -5.45 5.97
CA MET A 1 -8.74 -6.07 5.10
C MET A 1 -7.72 -6.81 5.94
N ARG A 2 -7.32 -7.97 5.49
CA ARG A 2 -6.25 -8.73 6.13
C ARG A 2 -5.50 -9.50 5.06
N ILE A 3 -4.20 -9.26 4.95
CA ILE A 3 -3.34 -9.91 3.96
C ILE A 3 -2.05 -10.39 4.61
N VAL A 4 -1.46 -11.42 4.01
CA VAL A 4 -0.16 -11.96 4.42
C VAL A 4 0.73 -12.04 3.20
N CYS A 5 1.94 -11.53 3.32
CA CYS A 5 2.94 -11.61 2.25
C CYS A 5 4.34 -11.64 2.87
N THR A 6 5.35 -11.98 2.07
CA THR A 6 6.73 -11.96 2.57
C THR A 6 7.26 -10.53 2.58
N LYS A 7 8.18 -10.25 3.48
CA LYS A 7 8.88 -8.95 3.49
C LYS A 7 9.53 -8.68 2.15
N SER A 8 10.17 -9.67 1.56
CA SER A 8 10.87 -9.54 0.29
C SER A 8 9.95 -9.04 -0.82
N ASN A 9 8.77 -9.65 -0.96
CA ASN A 9 7.79 -9.24 -1.95
C ASN A 9 7.24 -7.85 -1.66
N LEU A 10 7.00 -7.56 -0.39
CA LEU A 10 6.47 -6.26 0.03
C LEU A 10 7.46 -5.13 -0.23
N VAL A 11 8.72 -5.32 0.11
CA VAL A 11 9.79 -4.34 -0.15
C VAL A 11 9.89 -4.05 -1.64
N LYS A 12 9.89 -5.09 -2.46
CA LYS A 12 9.98 -4.96 -3.91
C LYS A 12 8.81 -4.13 -4.45
N GLY A 13 7.58 -4.48 -4.05
CA GLY A 13 6.40 -3.76 -4.50
C GLY A 13 6.38 -2.31 -4.07
N VAL A 14 6.68 -2.03 -2.80
CA VAL A 14 6.72 -0.67 -2.27
C VAL A 14 7.80 0.16 -2.99
N SER A 15 8.95 -0.41 -3.26
CA SER A 15 10.03 0.28 -3.96
C SER A 15 9.62 0.68 -5.38
N ILE A 16 8.87 -0.18 -6.05
CA ILE A 16 8.40 0.09 -7.42
C ILE A 16 7.41 1.25 -7.43
N VAL A 17 6.35 1.19 -6.62
CA VAL A 17 5.29 2.19 -6.67
C VAL A 17 5.71 3.53 -6.03
N SER A 18 6.67 3.51 -5.12
CA SER A 18 7.15 4.75 -4.49
C SER A 18 7.68 5.76 -5.50
N LYS A 19 8.07 5.32 -6.68
CA LYS A 19 8.56 6.20 -7.74
C LYS A 19 7.48 7.14 -8.27
N ALA A 20 6.21 6.80 -8.08
CA ALA A 20 5.09 7.64 -8.51
C ALA A 20 4.54 8.50 -7.38
N VAL A 21 5.07 8.39 -6.16
CA VAL A 21 4.61 9.23 -5.04
C VAL A 21 5.27 10.60 -5.17
N PRO A 22 4.48 11.69 -5.23
CA PRO A 22 5.06 13.02 -5.36
C PRO A 22 5.79 13.44 -4.09
N SER A 23 6.89 14.16 -4.23
CA SER A 23 7.65 14.68 -3.10
C SER A 23 6.95 15.84 -2.41
N LYS A 24 6.14 16.58 -3.16
CA LYS A 24 5.35 17.71 -2.65
C LYS A 24 4.00 17.73 -3.35
N THR A 25 2.93 17.83 -2.56
CA THR A 25 1.59 17.92 -3.09
C THR A 25 0.68 18.61 -2.09
N THR A 26 -0.38 19.24 -2.60
CA THR A 26 -1.44 19.80 -1.77
C THR A 26 -2.54 18.78 -1.50
N MET A 27 -2.45 17.59 -2.09
CA MET A 27 -3.42 16.51 -1.90
C MET A 27 -2.79 15.39 -1.08
N PRO A 28 -3.10 15.30 0.23
CA PRO A 28 -2.47 14.29 1.09
C PRO A 28 -2.63 12.85 0.61
N ILE A 29 -3.74 12.54 -0.09
CA ILE A 29 -3.97 11.18 -0.59
C ILE A 29 -2.91 10.75 -1.61
N LEU A 30 -2.28 11.70 -2.32
CA LEU A 30 -1.23 11.38 -3.28
C LEU A 30 0.09 10.98 -2.59
N GLU A 31 0.23 11.28 -1.31
CA GLU A 31 1.38 10.86 -0.53
C GLU A 31 1.24 9.42 -0.06
N CYS A 32 0.16 8.76 -0.43
CA CYS A 32 -0.15 7.41 0.01
C CYS A 32 0.09 6.38 -1.09
N ILE A 33 0.34 5.15 -0.64
CA ILE A 33 0.31 3.97 -1.49
C ILE A 33 -1.02 3.28 -1.22
N LEU A 34 -1.77 3.00 -2.27
CA LEU A 34 -3.01 2.24 -2.18
C LEU A 34 -2.66 0.76 -2.08
N VAL A 35 -3.15 0.11 -1.05
CA VAL A 35 -3.05 -1.35 -0.89
C VAL A 35 -4.41 -1.92 -1.23
N ASP A 36 -4.51 -2.56 -2.38
CA ASP A 36 -5.77 -3.07 -2.91
C ASP A 36 -5.78 -4.59 -2.86
N ALA A 37 -6.60 -5.12 -1.98
CA ALA A 37 -6.83 -6.56 -1.83
C ALA A 37 -8.31 -6.90 -2.08
N SER A 38 -8.96 -6.14 -2.95
CA SER A 38 -10.39 -6.32 -3.25
C SER A 38 -10.66 -7.45 -4.24
N THR A 39 -9.63 -7.95 -4.92
CA THR A 39 -9.74 -9.06 -5.87
C THR A 39 -8.90 -10.24 -5.36
N ASP A 40 -8.50 -11.14 -6.25
CA ASP A 40 -7.71 -12.31 -5.86
C ASP A 40 -6.21 -12.05 -5.80
N VAL A 41 -5.78 -10.84 -6.13
CA VAL A 41 -4.37 -10.43 -6.10
C VAL A 41 -4.20 -9.18 -5.25
N ILE A 42 -3.04 -9.09 -4.61
CA ILE A 42 -2.66 -7.89 -3.85
C ILE A 42 -1.99 -6.94 -4.82
N LYS A 43 -2.51 -5.72 -4.91
CA LYS A 43 -1.96 -4.67 -5.77
C LYS A 43 -1.52 -3.49 -4.93
N LEU A 44 -0.38 -2.94 -5.27
CA LEU A 44 0.08 -1.67 -4.71
C LEU A 44 0.03 -0.63 -5.83
N THR A 45 -0.53 0.52 -5.54
CA THR A 45 -0.73 1.58 -6.53
C THR A 45 -0.33 2.92 -5.95
N ALA A 46 0.33 3.74 -6.76
CA ALA A 46 0.61 5.13 -6.42
C ALA A 46 0.49 5.98 -7.67
N ASN A 47 0.19 7.27 -7.52
CA ASN A 47 0.18 8.18 -8.65
C ASN A 47 0.44 9.62 -8.18
N ASP A 48 0.87 10.46 -9.14
CA ASP A 48 1.12 11.89 -8.91
C ASP A 48 0.24 12.76 -9.79
N MET A 49 -0.85 12.21 -10.33
CA MET A 49 -1.81 12.85 -11.23
C MET A 49 -1.34 12.85 -12.70
N GLU A 50 -0.08 12.60 -12.97
CA GLU A 50 0.47 12.50 -14.31
C GLU A 50 0.92 11.10 -14.62
N LEU A 51 1.50 10.43 -13.62
CA LEU A 51 2.01 9.06 -13.74
C LEU A 51 1.40 8.19 -12.65
N GLY A 52 0.86 7.06 -13.06
CA GLY A 52 0.41 6.02 -12.13
C GLY A 52 1.25 4.78 -12.29
N ILE A 53 1.60 4.16 -11.17
CA ILE A 53 2.31 2.88 -11.16
C ILE A 53 1.50 1.90 -10.32
N GLU A 54 1.24 0.73 -10.89
CA GLU A 54 0.59 -0.37 -10.20
C GLU A 54 1.51 -1.58 -10.28
N THR A 55 1.69 -2.27 -9.18
CA THR A 55 2.42 -3.53 -9.17
C THR A 55 1.64 -4.56 -8.36
N ARG A 56 1.81 -5.81 -8.72
CA ARG A 56 1.19 -6.93 -8.02
C ARG A 56 2.25 -7.60 -7.16
N ILE A 57 1.86 -8.01 -5.96
CA ILE A 57 2.74 -8.78 -5.10
C ILE A 57 2.07 -10.11 -4.76
N GLU A 58 2.88 -11.14 -4.59
CA GLU A 58 2.38 -12.44 -4.17
C GLU A 58 2.07 -12.43 -2.68
N GLY A 59 0.99 -13.07 -2.31
CA GLY A 59 0.58 -13.20 -0.93
C GLY A 59 -0.82 -13.76 -0.84
N ASP A 60 -1.30 -13.91 0.39
CA ASP A 60 -2.61 -14.45 0.66
C ASP A 60 -3.55 -13.36 1.15
N ILE A 61 -4.77 -13.35 0.63
CA ILE A 61 -5.81 -12.44 1.06
C ILE A 61 -6.77 -13.22 1.97
N LEU A 62 -6.72 -12.91 3.26
CA LEU A 62 -7.59 -13.54 4.24
C LEU A 62 -8.91 -12.79 4.38
N GLU A 63 -8.88 -11.50 4.18
CA GLU A 63 -10.05 -10.63 4.23
C GLU A 63 -9.85 -9.50 3.22
N ARG A 64 -10.81 -9.32 2.32
CA ARG A 64 -10.70 -8.33 1.24
C ARG A 64 -10.87 -6.91 1.76
N GLY A 65 -10.30 -5.96 1.02
CA GLY A 65 -10.42 -4.55 1.33
C GLY A 65 -9.42 -3.70 0.57
N ILE A 66 -9.54 -2.39 0.75
CA ILE A 66 -8.67 -1.40 0.13
C ILE A 66 -8.36 -0.34 1.17
N ILE A 67 -7.07 -0.02 1.33
CA ILE A 67 -6.64 1.07 2.22
C ILE A 67 -5.55 1.89 1.53
N ALA A 68 -5.38 3.12 2.00
CA ALA A 68 -4.28 3.98 1.56
C ALA A 68 -3.39 4.28 2.76
N LEU A 69 -2.09 4.06 2.61
CA LEU A 69 -1.10 4.26 3.67
C LEU A 69 -0.07 5.28 3.22
N ASN A 70 0.35 6.16 4.14
CA ASN A 70 1.41 7.13 3.83
C ASN A 70 2.65 6.39 3.34
N ALA A 71 3.10 6.74 2.15
CA ALA A 71 4.17 6.02 1.47
C ALA A 71 5.49 6.06 2.22
N LYS A 72 5.85 7.21 2.77
CA LYS A 72 7.11 7.38 3.48
C LYS A 72 7.14 6.53 4.74
N ILE A 73 6.08 6.60 5.53
CA ILE A 73 5.97 5.85 6.79
C ILE A 73 5.92 4.35 6.49
N PHE A 74 5.10 3.96 5.51
CA PHE A 74 4.96 2.56 5.13
C PHE A 74 6.29 1.99 4.62
N SER A 75 7.01 2.73 3.78
CA SER A 75 8.34 2.31 3.29
C SER A 75 9.33 2.10 4.44
N GLU A 76 9.35 3.03 5.40
CA GLU A 76 10.26 2.93 6.54
C GLU A 76 9.94 1.71 7.39
N ILE A 77 8.66 1.46 7.65
CA ILE A 77 8.23 0.30 8.43
C ILE A 77 8.65 -1.00 7.73
N VAL A 78 8.35 -1.10 6.44
CA VAL A 78 8.61 -2.31 5.66
C VAL A 78 10.10 -2.65 5.66
N ARG A 79 10.97 -1.65 5.54
CA ARG A 79 12.42 -1.86 5.55
C ARG A 79 12.95 -2.34 6.89
N LYS A 80 12.26 -2.02 7.98
CA LYS A 80 12.68 -2.39 9.34
C LYS A 80 12.15 -3.73 9.81
N LEU A 81 11.26 -4.35 9.02
CA LEU A 81 10.69 -5.64 9.40
C LEU A 81 11.72 -6.76 9.29
N PRO A 82 11.59 -7.82 10.14
CA PRO A 82 12.39 -9.03 9.96
C PRO A 82 12.10 -9.68 8.60
N ASP A 83 13.03 -10.48 8.12
CA ASP A 83 12.85 -11.21 6.85
C ASP A 83 11.96 -12.43 7.08
N SER A 84 10.66 -12.19 7.15
CA SER A 84 9.66 -13.20 7.46
C SER A 84 8.32 -12.80 6.86
N ASP A 85 7.28 -13.56 7.15
CA ASP A 85 5.93 -13.23 6.67
C ASP A 85 5.40 -12.00 7.42
N VAL A 86 4.74 -11.14 6.67
CA VAL A 86 4.17 -9.88 7.17
C VAL A 86 2.66 -9.97 7.09
N VAL A 87 1.99 -9.65 8.19
CA VAL A 87 0.53 -9.55 8.23
C VAL A 87 0.16 -8.06 8.25
N ILE A 88 -0.67 -7.64 7.31
CA ILE A 88 -1.21 -6.28 7.26
C ILE A 88 -2.72 -6.41 7.44
N GLU A 89 -3.24 -5.80 8.49
CA GLU A 89 -4.67 -5.85 8.77
C GLU A 89 -5.19 -4.49 9.21
N THR A 90 -6.43 -4.20 8.84
CA THR A 90 -7.09 -2.96 9.24
C THR A 90 -7.98 -3.22 10.45
N THR A 91 -8.08 -2.20 11.30
CA THR A 91 -9.00 -2.23 12.44
C THR A 91 -10.19 -1.32 12.15
N SER A 92 -11.17 -1.33 13.05
CA SER A 92 -12.40 -0.56 12.88
C SER A 92 -12.21 0.96 12.92
N ASP A 93 -11.05 1.44 13.40
CA ASP A 93 -10.79 2.86 13.62
C ASP A 93 -9.91 3.49 12.52
N ASN A 94 -9.91 2.91 11.33
CA ASN A 94 -9.02 3.34 10.23
C ASN A 94 -7.55 3.28 10.63
N GLN A 95 -7.21 2.30 11.46
CA GLN A 95 -5.83 2.02 11.81
C GLN A 95 -5.39 0.76 11.09
N THR A 96 -4.12 0.69 10.76
CA THR A 96 -3.53 -0.50 10.13
C THR A 96 -2.47 -1.06 11.05
N LEU A 97 -2.57 -2.34 11.33
CA LEU A 97 -1.57 -3.05 12.12
C LEU A 97 -0.71 -3.88 11.18
N ILE A 98 0.59 -3.65 11.24
CA ILE A 98 1.58 -4.41 10.47
C ILE A 98 2.37 -5.23 11.46
N THR A 99 2.30 -6.55 11.31
CA THR A 99 2.93 -7.49 12.23
C THR A 99 3.89 -8.39 11.47
N CYS A 100 5.10 -8.56 12.00
CA CYS A 100 6.08 -9.49 11.43
C CYS A 100 6.89 -10.05 12.60
N GLU A 101 6.75 -11.36 12.85
CA GLU A 101 7.34 -12.00 14.03
C GLU A 101 6.92 -11.28 15.31
N LYS A 102 7.85 -10.70 16.05
CA LYS A 102 7.57 -9.96 17.28
C LYS A 102 7.41 -8.46 17.06
N ALA A 103 7.68 -7.97 15.85
CA ALA A 103 7.56 -6.56 15.53
C ALA A 103 6.12 -6.22 15.19
N LYS A 104 5.62 -5.14 15.76
CA LYS A 104 4.27 -4.64 15.53
C LYS A 104 4.33 -3.14 15.29
N PHE A 105 3.68 -2.69 14.23
CA PHE A 105 3.58 -1.26 13.91
C PHE A 105 2.13 -0.91 13.67
N ASN A 106 1.73 0.24 14.17
CA ASN A 106 0.39 0.76 13.99
C ASN A 106 0.50 2.07 13.21
N ILE A 107 -0.21 2.16 12.10
CA ILE A 107 -0.16 3.33 11.23
C ILE A 107 -1.59 3.74 10.87
N ALA A 108 -1.86 5.04 10.93
CA ALA A 108 -3.15 5.57 10.52
C ALA A 108 -3.34 5.33 9.03
N ALA A 109 -4.53 4.87 8.66
CA ALA A 109 -4.89 4.61 7.27
C ALA A 109 -5.97 5.56 6.82
N GLN A 110 -6.00 5.85 5.52
CA GLN A 110 -7.10 6.56 4.89
C GLN A 110 -7.94 5.55 4.12
N SER A 111 -9.22 5.87 3.93
CA SER A 111 -10.09 5.02 3.13
C SER A 111 -9.57 4.95 1.70
N GLY A 112 -9.55 3.76 1.12
CA GLY A 112 -9.21 3.60 -0.30
C GLY A 112 -10.18 4.31 -1.22
N GLU A 113 -11.37 4.63 -0.75
CA GLU A 113 -12.35 5.38 -1.52
C GLU A 113 -11.88 6.79 -1.85
N ASP A 114 -11.10 7.42 -0.96
CA ASP A 114 -10.54 8.74 -1.22
C ASP A 114 -9.64 8.73 -2.44
N PHE A 115 -8.98 7.62 -2.69
CA PHE A 115 -8.09 7.45 -3.84
C PHE A 115 -8.87 7.40 -5.15
N SER A 116 -10.10 6.89 -5.13
CA SER A 116 -10.93 6.75 -6.32
C SER A 116 -11.49 8.08 -6.81
N TYR A 117 -11.45 9.14 -5.98
CA TYR A 117 -11.89 10.48 -6.39
C TYR A 117 -10.82 11.27 -7.13
N LEU A 118 -9.62 10.71 -7.28
CA LEU A 118 -8.59 11.35 -8.09
C LEU A 118 -9.01 11.32 -9.57
N PRO A 119 -8.57 12.30 -10.37
CA PRO A 119 -8.83 12.28 -11.80
C PRO A 119 -8.44 10.96 -12.44
N VAL A 120 -9.21 10.56 -13.44
CA VAL A 120 -8.97 9.30 -14.13
C VAL A 120 -7.62 9.33 -14.82
N ILE A 121 -6.76 8.39 -14.45
CA ILE A 121 -5.44 8.25 -15.03
C ILE A 121 -5.15 6.80 -15.43
N GLU A 122 -6.19 5.97 -15.60
CA GLU A 122 -6.01 4.56 -15.92
C GLU A 122 -5.15 4.35 -17.16
N LEU A 123 -5.25 5.26 -18.11
CA LEU A 123 -4.45 5.18 -19.34
C LEU A 123 -2.97 5.45 -19.09
N SER A 124 -2.65 6.05 -17.95
CA SER A 124 -1.28 6.37 -17.56
C SER A 124 -0.70 5.34 -16.60
N LEU A 125 -1.47 4.36 -16.17
CA LEU A 125 -1.00 3.34 -15.24
C LEU A 125 0.02 2.43 -15.93
N ILE A 126 1.11 2.19 -15.21
CA ILE A 126 2.17 1.31 -15.66
C ILE A 126 2.12 0.04 -14.82
N HIS A 127 1.95 -1.09 -15.47
CA HIS A 127 1.94 -2.40 -14.81
C HIS A 127 3.36 -2.98 -14.84
N ILE A 128 3.87 -3.26 -13.66
CA ILE A 128 5.23 -3.75 -13.49
C ILE A 128 5.23 -5.10 -12.78
#